data_37c54cc2d8b01010305412997c673ea7
#
_entry.id   37c54cc2d8b01010305412997c673ea7
#
_cell.length_a   1.000
_cell.length_b   1.000
_cell.length_c   1.000
_cell.angle_alpha   90.00
_cell.angle_beta   90.00
_cell.angle_gamma   90.00
#
_symmetry.space_group_name_H-M   'P 1'
#
loop_
_entity.id
_entity.type
_entity.pdbx_description
1 polymer ?
#
loop_
_entity_poly.entity_id
_entity_poly.type
_entity_poly.pdbx_seq_one_letter_code
_entity_poly.pdbx_strand_id
1 'polypeptide(L)'
;MGKKMLIAIDGSKGALKALDYVGEHFSEVRDLQLTLFLVLQGVPPDLWDDGHILSEAEKKDRRAVLDKLIANQKLRADPIFQTALEALTRKGINPEQIERKSVHESSASVAECILTEARTGGYQTLVMGRCGRSPSTHFLMGSTVSKIINRGAGIAICVVE
;
A
#
# COMPACT_ATOMS: atom_id res chain seq x y z
N MET A 1 -21.41 13.56 -3.30
CA MET A 1 -19.99 13.30 -2.98
C MET A 1 -19.75 11.82 -2.98
N GLY A 2 -18.84 11.35 -3.81
CA GLY A 2 -18.46 9.94 -3.83
C GLY A 2 -17.81 9.52 -2.52
N LYS A 3 -18.05 8.28 -2.09
CA LYS A 3 -17.37 7.68 -0.95
C LYS A 3 -15.99 7.20 -1.39
N LYS A 4 -14.93 7.75 -0.81
CA LYS A 4 -13.55 7.40 -1.14
C LYS A 4 -12.93 6.56 -0.03
N MET A 5 -12.43 5.38 -0.39
CA MET A 5 -11.89 4.42 0.56
C MET A 5 -10.46 4.02 0.16
N LEU A 6 -9.57 4.02 1.13
CA LEU A 6 -8.20 3.56 0.97
C LEU A 6 -8.06 2.13 1.49
N ILE A 7 -7.51 1.24 0.69
CA ILE A 7 -7.24 -0.14 1.07
C ILE A 7 -5.73 -0.36 1.04
N ALA A 8 -5.13 -0.58 2.20
CA ALA A 8 -3.72 -0.90 2.30
C ALA A 8 -3.49 -2.37 1.94
N ILE A 9 -2.65 -2.61 0.96
CA ILE A 9 -2.31 -3.96 0.47
C ILE A 9 -0.80 -4.20 0.52
N ASP A 10 -0.41 -5.44 0.74
CA ASP A 10 0.99 -5.87 0.78
C ASP A 10 1.20 -7.29 0.22
N GLY A 11 0.16 -7.87 -0.37
CA GLY A 11 0.15 -9.24 -0.86
C GLY A 11 0.00 -10.31 0.21
N SER A 12 -0.25 -9.93 1.47
CA SER A 12 -0.50 -10.86 2.57
C SER A 12 -1.91 -11.45 2.57
N LYS A 13 -2.11 -12.54 3.32
CA LYS A 13 -3.44 -13.11 3.56
C LYS A 13 -4.37 -12.14 4.29
N GLY A 14 -3.82 -11.33 5.20
CA GLY A 14 -4.60 -10.29 5.90
C GLY A 14 -5.13 -9.23 4.93
N ALA A 15 -4.31 -8.80 3.98
CA ALA A 15 -4.75 -7.87 2.94
C ALA A 15 -5.84 -8.48 2.04
N LEU A 16 -5.74 -9.77 1.69
CA LEU A 16 -6.78 -10.46 0.92
C LEU A 16 -8.11 -10.52 1.68
N LYS A 17 -8.10 -10.78 2.98
CA LYS A 17 -9.31 -10.74 3.82
C LYS A 17 -9.93 -9.34 3.84
N ALA A 18 -9.13 -8.29 3.88
CA ALA A 18 -9.60 -6.92 3.81
C ALA A 18 -10.29 -6.63 2.46
N LEU A 19 -9.71 -7.11 1.36
CA LEU A 19 -10.30 -6.99 0.03
C LEU A 19 -11.63 -7.76 -0.09
N ASP A 20 -11.68 -8.98 0.42
CA ASP A 20 -12.90 -9.79 0.45
C ASP A 20 -14.01 -9.09 1.24
N TYR A 21 -13.69 -8.56 2.41
CA TYR A 21 -14.63 -7.78 3.22
C TYR A 21 -15.20 -6.58 2.45
N VAL A 22 -14.34 -5.80 1.80
CA VAL A 22 -14.79 -4.65 1.00
C VAL A 22 -15.66 -5.10 -0.17
N GLY A 23 -15.26 -6.15 -0.88
CA GLY A 23 -16.04 -6.69 -1.99
C GLY A 23 -17.42 -7.20 -1.56
N GLU A 24 -17.51 -7.86 -0.42
CA GLU A 24 -18.77 -8.41 0.10
C GLU A 24 -19.75 -7.35 0.60
N HIS A 25 -19.25 -6.29 1.23
CA HIS A 25 -20.10 -5.31 1.90
C HIS A 25 -20.33 -4.03 1.11
N PHE A 26 -19.51 -3.75 0.10
CA PHE A 26 -19.56 -2.47 -0.62
C PHE A 26 -19.77 -2.59 -2.13
N SER A 27 -19.96 -3.80 -2.67
CA SER A 27 -20.14 -4.01 -4.12
C SER A 27 -21.37 -3.30 -4.70
N GLU A 28 -22.39 -3.05 -3.89
CA GLU A 28 -23.62 -2.37 -4.33
C GLU A 28 -23.54 -0.84 -4.23
N VAL A 29 -22.44 -0.30 -3.68
CA VAL A 29 -22.26 1.14 -3.48
C VAL A 29 -21.76 1.78 -4.77
N ARG A 30 -22.66 2.41 -5.52
CA ARG A 30 -22.37 2.96 -6.86
C ARG A 30 -21.36 4.10 -6.88
N ASP A 31 -21.37 4.96 -5.85
CA ASP A 31 -20.50 6.14 -5.76
C ASP A 31 -19.18 5.86 -5.01
N LEU A 32 -18.83 4.58 -4.87
CA LEU A 32 -17.61 4.18 -4.18
C LEU A 32 -16.41 4.32 -5.10
N GLN A 33 -15.37 4.98 -4.60
CA GLN A 33 -14.04 5.01 -5.20
C GLN A 33 -13.07 4.32 -4.27
N LEU A 34 -12.42 3.28 -4.77
CA LEU A 34 -11.44 2.50 -4.05
C LEU A 34 -10.03 2.85 -4.52
N THR A 35 -9.13 3.10 -3.60
CA THR A 35 -7.70 3.20 -3.90
C THR A 35 -6.97 2.03 -3.25
N LEU A 36 -6.39 1.16 -4.07
CA LEU A 36 -5.45 0.13 -3.63
C LEU A 36 -4.09 0.79 -3.41
N PHE A 37 -3.62 0.77 -2.18
CA PHE A 37 -2.39 1.45 -1.78
C PHE A 37 -1.33 0.46 -1.35
N LEU A 38 -0.20 0.47 -2.06
CA LEU A 38 0.95 -0.39 -1.81
C LEU A 38 2.17 0.45 -1.48
N VAL A 39 2.80 0.19 -0.34
CA VAL A 39 4.09 0.77 0.01
C VAL A 39 5.20 -0.17 -0.42
N LEU A 40 6.03 0.28 -1.34
CA LEU A 40 7.17 -0.46 -1.85
C LEU A 40 8.40 -0.21 -0.97
N GLN A 41 9.29 -1.20 -0.92
CA GLN A 41 10.53 -1.08 -0.19
C GLN A 41 11.35 0.12 -0.69
N GLY A 42 11.91 0.88 0.21
CA GLY A 42 12.72 2.05 -0.13
C GLY A 42 14.02 1.69 -0.86
N VAL A 43 14.64 2.70 -1.45
CA VAL A 43 15.97 2.59 -2.04
C VAL A 43 16.99 2.46 -0.92
N PRO A 44 17.93 1.48 -0.98
CA PRO A 44 18.99 1.35 0.00
C PRO A 44 19.81 2.67 0.15
N PRO A 45 20.22 3.01 1.37
CA PRO A 45 20.98 4.25 1.62
C PRO A 45 22.25 4.39 0.80
N ASP A 46 22.91 3.30 0.50
CA ASP A 46 24.15 3.24 -0.31
C ASP A 46 23.95 3.67 -1.77
N LEU A 47 22.69 3.72 -2.23
CA LEU A 47 22.34 4.22 -3.56
C LEU A 47 21.87 5.67 -3.53
N TRP A 48 21.80 6.28 -2.35
CA TRP A 48 21.47 7.69 -2.22
C TRP A 48 22.70 8.55 -2.58
N ASP A 49 22.42 9.75 -3.06
CA ASP A 49 23.46 10.74 -3.27
C ASP A 49 23.92 11.25 -1.89
N ASP A 50 25.12 10.83 -1.50
CA ASP A 50 25.75 11.22 -0.23
C ASP A 50 26.55 12.53 -0.34
N GLY A 51 26.41 13.24 -1.46
CA GLY A 51 27.13 14.51 -1.73
C GLY A 51 28.57 14.32 -2.20
N HIS A 52 29.02 13.08 -2.44
CA HIS A 52 30.32 12.83 -3.06
C HIS A 52 30.30 13.18 -4.55
N ILE A 53 31.37 13.79 -5.02
CA ILE A 53 31.55 14.06 -6.45
C ILE A 53 31.86 12.72 -7.13
N LEU A 54 30.85 12.16 -7.78
CA LEU A 54 30.97 10.93 -8.57
C LEU A 54 31.50 11.24 -9.98
N SER A 55 32.37 10.36 -10.49
CA SER A 55 32.71 10.36 -11.91
C SER A 55 31.47 10.01 -12.78
N GLU A 56 31.50 10.36 -14.06
CA GLU A 56 30.40 10.03 -14.96
C GLU A 56 30.17 8.51 -15.10
N ALA A 57 31.23 7.71 -14.98
CA ALA A 57 31.11 6.24 -14.96
C ALA A 57 30.37 5.74 -13.70
N GLU A 58 30.72 6.26 -12.54
CA GLU A 58 30.06 5.90 -11.27
C GLU A 58 28.60 6.34 -11.23
N LYS A 59 28.27 7.52 -11.77
CA LYS A 59 26.88 7.98 -11.92
C LYS A 59 26.08 7.05 -12.83
N LYS A 60 26.66 6.58 -13.93
CA LYS A 60 26.03 5.65 -14.87
C LYS A 60 25.78 4.30 -14.20
N ASP A 61 26.74 3.77 -13.44
CA ASP A 61 26.62 2.51 -12.73
C ASP A 61 25.55 2.58 -11.63
N ARG A 62 25.52 3.64 -10.84
CA ARG A 62 24.47 3.88 -9.84
C ARG A 62 23.08 3.93 -10.47
N ARG A 63 22.94 4.67 -11.58
CA ARG A 63 21.68 4.75 -12.30
C ARG A 63 21.22 3.40 -12.81
N ALA A 64 22.12 2.59 -13.37
CA ALA A 64 21.78 1.24 -13.84
C ALA A 64 21.31 0.33 -12.70
N VAL A 65 21.94 0.38 -11.54
CA VAL A 65 21.53 -0.37 -10.34
C VAL A 65 20.16 0.10 -9.84
N LEU A 66 19.95 1.41 -9.79
CA LEU A 66 18.67 1.99 -9.38
C LEU A 66 17.53 1.59 -10.32
N ASP A 67 17.76 1.66 -11.63
CA ASP A 67 16.77 1.27 -12.64
C ASP A 67 16.39 -0.21 -12.52
N LYS A 68 17.35 -1.10 -12.27
CA LYS A 68 17.08 -2.52 -12.00
C LYS A 68 16.27 -2.71 -10.72
N LEU A 69 16.58 -1.98 -9.67
CA LEU A 69 15.86 -2.07 -8.40
C LEU A 69 14.40 -1.64 -8.58
N ILE A 70 14.17 -0.51 -9.24
CA ILE A 70 12.83 0.00 -9.53
C ILE A 70 12.05 -0.99 -10.41
N ALA A 71 12.67 -1.53 -11.47
CA ALA A 71 12.05 -2.53 -12.33
C ALA A 71 11.66 -3.80 -11.56
N ASN A 72 12.54 -4.31 -10.69
CA ASN A 72 12.25 -5.47 -9.85
C ASN A 72 11.12 -5.22 -8.86
N GLN A 73 11.07 -4.04 -8.26
CA GLN A 73 9.98 -3.66 -7.35
C GLN A 73 8.65 -3.59 -8.09
N LYS A 74 8.63 -3.02 -9.29
CA LYS A 74 7.44 -2.98 -10.14
C LYS A 74 6.96 -4.38 -10.52
N LEU A 75 7.87 -5.27 -10.91
CA LEU A 75 7.55 -6.68 -11.19
C LEU A 75 6.93 -7.40 -9.99
N ARG A 76 7.30 -7.05 -8.76
CA ARG A 76 6.70 -7.60 -7.54
C ARG A 76 5.36 -6.96 -7.21
N ALA A 77 5.20 -5.68 -7.50
CA ALA A 77 3.98 -4.92 -7.23
C ALA A 77 2.82 -5.32 -8.16
N ASP A 78 3.10 -5.52 -9.44
CA ASP A 78 2.07 -5.82 -10.43
C ASP A 78 1.21 -7.05 -10.09
N PRO A 79 1.77 -8.20 -9.66
CA PRO A 79 0.97 -9.35 -9.23
C PRO A 79 0.09 -9.05 -8.00
N ILE A 80 0.58 -8.24 -7.05
CA ILE A 80 -0.18 -7.84 -5.87
C ILE A 80 -1.40 -7.02 -6.27
N PHE A 81 -1.22 -6.02 -7.14
CA PHE A 81 -2.33 -5.23 -7.67
C PHE A 81 -3.30 -6.06 -8.49
N GLN A 82 -2.79 -6.96 -9.32
CA GLN A 82 -3.62 -7.81 -10.15
C GLN A 82 -4.50 -8.72 -9.29
N THR A 83 -3.93 -9.39 -8.31
CA THR A 83 -4.66 -10.24 -7.36
C THR A 83 -5.73 -9.44 -6.60
N ALA A 84 -5.39 -8.24 -6.14
CA ALA A 84 -6.32 -7.37 -5.44
C ALA A 84 -7.49 -6.92 -6.34
N LEU A 85 -7.19 -6.54 -7.58
CA LEU A 85 -8.20 -6.16 -8.57
C LEU A 85 -9.14 -7.33 -8.86
N GLU A 86 -8.61 -8.52 -9.09
CA GLU A 86 -9.40 -9.72 -9.34
C GLU A 86 -10.29 -10.09 -8.16
N ALA A 87 -9.79 -9.97 -6.94
CA ALA A 87 -10.57 -10.24 -5.72
C ALA A 87 -11.78 -9.31 -5.63
N LEU A 88 -11.61 -8.02 -5.87
CA LEU A 88 -12.69 -7.04 -5.82
C LEU A 88 -13.67 -7.19 -6.99
N THR A 89 -13.18 -7.37 -8.21
CA THR A 89 -14.03 -7.49 -9.40
C THR A 89 -14.87 -8.78 -9.37
N ARG A 90 -14.33 -9.86 -8.84
CA ARG A 90 -15.06 -11.12 -8.63
C ARG A 90 -16.25 -10.96 -7.68
N LYS A 91 -16.17 -10.01 -6.75
CA LYS A 91 -17.24 -9.66 -5.81
C LYS A 91 -18.22 -8.62 -6.37
N GLY A 92 -18.02 -8.13 -7.59
CA GLY A 92 -18.92 -7.20 -8.26
C GLY A 92 -18.54 -5.74 -8.21
N ILE A 93 -17.36 -5.40 -7.69
CA ILE A 93 -16.83 -4.03 -7.77
C ILE A 93 -16.42 -3.72 -9.22
N ASN A 94 -16.89 -2.59 -9.76
CA ASN A 94 -16.51 -2.18 -11.10
C ASN A 94 -15.03 -1.78 -11.13
N PRO A 95 -14.22 -2.29 -12.06
CA PRO A 95 -12.81 -1.91 -12.22
C PRO A 95 -12.58 -0.39 -12.35
N GLU A 96 -13.51 0.34 -12.94
CA GLU A 96 -13.44 1.80 -13.08
C GLU A 96 -13.51 2.56 -11.75
N GLN A 97 -13.99 1.91 -10.70
CA GLN A 97 -14.04 2.46 -9.34
C GLN A 97 -12.74 2.22 -8.57
N ILE A 98 -11.77 1.49 -9.17
CA ILE A 98 -10.55 1.04 -8.49
C ILE A 98 -9.33 1.77 -9.06
N GLU A 99 -8.71 2.59 -8.24
CA GLU A 99 -7.43 3.24 -8.51
C GLU A 99 -6.29 2.42 -7.88
N ARG A 100 -5.16 2.35 -8.56
CA ARG A 100 -3.93 1.74 -8.05
C ARG A 100 -2.93 2.83 -7.71
N LYS A 101 -2.38 2.80 -6.51
CA LYS A 101 -1.37 3.76 -6.07
C LYS A 101 -0.26 3.05 -5.31
N SER A 102 0.97 3.32 -5.69
CA SER A 102 2.15 2.84 -4.96
C SER A 102 3.07 3.99 -4.61
N VAL A 103 3.71 3.89 -3.47
CA VAL A 103 4.77 4.81 -3.03
C VAL A 103 5.97 4.01 -2.56
N HIS A 104 7.15 4.60 -2.66
CA HIS A 104 8.36 4.01 -2.10
C HIS A 104 8.54 4.49 -0.66
N GLU A 105 8.82 3.55 0.22
CA GLU A 105 9.31 3.86 1.56
C GLU A 105 10.62 4.64 1.42
N SER A 106 10.65 5.84 1.98
CA SER A 106 11.86 6.67 2.03
C SER A 106 12.40 6.70 3.46
N SER A 107 12.44 7.85 4.09
CA SER A 107 12.75 7.98 5.52
C SER A 107 11.58 7.62 6.44
N ALA A 108 10.38 7.52 5.89
CA ALA A 108 9.16 7.21 6.62
C ALA A 108 8.87 5.71 6.65
N SER A 109 8.31 5.21 7.74
CA SER A 109 7.87 3.82 7.84
C SER A 109 6.63 3.55 6.98
N VAL A 110 6.33 2.27 6.70
CA VAL A 110 5.11 1.87 5.98
C VAL A 110 3.87 2.49 6.60
N ALA A 111 3.76 2.47 7.94
CA ALA A 111 2.64 3.09 8.65
C ALA A 111 2.53 4.60 8.38
N GLU A 112 3.64 5.31 8.33
CA GLU A 112 3.66 6.75 8.04
C GLU A 112 3.27 7.05 6.60
N CYS A 113 3.71 6.24 5.64
CA CYS A 113 3.28 6.35 4.25
C CYS A 113 1.75 6.20 4.13
N ILE A 114 1.19 5.19 4.79
CA ILE A 114 -0.26 4.96 4.79
C ILE A 114 -1.01 6.10 5.47
N LEU A 115 -0.55 6.58 6.63
CA LEU A 115 -1.16 7.69 7.36
C LEU A 115 -1.12 8.99 6.57
N THR A 116 -0.02 9.28 5.91
CA THR A 116 0.10 10.46 5.05
C THR A 116 -0.90 10.41 3.92
N GLU A 117 -0.98 9.29 3.22
CA GLU A 117 -1.97 9.10 2.14
C GLU A 117 -3.40 9.23 2.67
N ALA A 118 -3.71 8.55 3.78
CA ALA A 118 -5.03 8.59 4.39
C ALA A 118 -5.50 10.01 4.74
N ARG A 119 -4.59 10.84 5.25
CA ARG A 119 -4.88 12.21 5.66
C ARG A 119 -4.98 13.19 4.49
N THR A 120 -4.16 13.00 3.46
CA THR A 120 -4.05 13.96 2.35
C THR A 120 -4.88 13.60 1.13
N GLY A 121 -5.27 12.34 0.99
CA GLY A 121 -5.96 11.82 -0.19
C GLY A 121 -7.48 12.03 -0.21
N GLY A 122 -8.06 12.62 0.82
CA GLY A 122 -9.51 12.90 0.90
C GLY A 122 -10.37 11.65 1.09
N TYR A 123 -9.83 10.62 1.72
CA TYR A 123 -10.56 9.39 2.04
C TYR A 123 -11.44 9.55 3.28
N GLN A 124 -12.54 8.78 3.35
CA GLN A 124 -13.38 8.68 4.52
C GLN A 124 -13.07 7.44 5.36
N THR A 125 -12.50 6.41 4.75
CA THR A 125 -12.22 5.14 5.42
C THR A 125 -10.89 4.56 4.94
N LEU A 126 -10.12 4.07 5.89
CA LEU A 126 -8.94 3.24 5.67
C LEU A 126 -9.26 1.79 6.04
N VAL A 127 -9.05 0.86 5.14
CA VAL A 127 -9.26 -0.59 5.37
C VAL A 127 -7.92 -1.31 5.30
N MET A 128 -7.67 -2.19 6.23
CA MET A 128 -6.46 -3.00 6.29
C MET A 128 -6.70 -4.34 6.97
N GLY A 129 -5.88 -5.33 6.68
CA GLY A 129 -5.84 -6.58 7.44
C GLY A 129 -5.21 -6.38 8.81
N ARG A 130 -5.59 -7.20 9.78
CA ARG A 130 -5.03 -7.16 11.14
C ARG A 130 -3.53 -7.45 11.18
N CYS A 131 -3.05 -8.35 10.32
CA CYS A 131 -1.66 -8.74 10.20
C CYS A 131 -1.20 -8.62 8.75
N GLY A 132 0.03 -8.14 8.56
CA GLY A 132 0.69 -8.09 7.26
C GLY A 132 1.55 -9.32 6.98
N ARG A 133 2.64 -9.13 6.25
CA ARG A 133 3.59 -10.20 5.85
C ARG A 133 4.36 -10.80 7.01
N SER A 134 4.66 -10.03 8.05
CA SER A 134 5.40 -10.53 9.20
C SER A 134 4.54 -11.47 10.03
N PRO A 135 5.01 -12.70 10.35
CA PRO A 135 4.30 -13.58 11.23
C PRO A 135 4.21 -12.92 12.62
N SER A 136 3.02 -12.49 13.00
CA SER A 136 2.77 -12.06 14.36
C SER A 136 2.27 -13.24 15.20
N THR A 137 2.67 -13.28 16.45
CA THR A 137 2.11 -14.19 17.44
C THR A 137 0.58 -14.03 17.49
N HIS A 138 -0.14 -15.11 17.68
CA HIS A 138 -1.61 -15.24 17.54
C HIS A 138 -2.48 -14.18 18.25
N PHE A 139 -1.91 -13.36 19.10
CA PHE A 139 -2.64 -12.39 19.90
C PHE A 139 -2.31 -10.92 19.66
N LEU A 140 -1.36 -10.63 18.76
CA LEU A 140 -0.90 -9.26 18.57
C LEU A 140 -1.30 -8.74 17.17
N MET A 141 -1.77 -7.50 17.14
CA MET A 141 -1.88 -6.74 15.92
C MET A 141 -0.51 -6.57 15.25
N GLY A 142 -0.48 -6.56 13.91
CA GLY A 142 0.72 -6.24 13.17
C GLY A 142 1.29 -4.87 13.57
N SER A 143 2.61 -4.72 13.47
CA SER A 143 3.30 -3.49 13.87
C SER A 143 2.80 -2.24 13.12
N THR A 144 2.50 -2.37 11.83
CA THR A 144 1.96 -1.30 10.99
C THR A 144 0.57 -0.88 11.46
N VAL A 145 -0.32 -1.84 11.69
CA VAL A 145 -1.70 -1.60 12.16
C VAL A 145 -1.69 -0.94 13.52
N SER A 146 -0.87 -1.44 14.45
CA SER A 146 -0.73 -0.86 15.80
C SER A 146 -0.27 0.60 15.74
N LYS A 147 0.71 0.92 14.90
CA LYS A 147 1.17 2.30 14.72
C LYS A 147 0.08 3.21 14.15
N ILE A 148 -0.66 2.72 13.16
CA ILE A 148 -1.73 3.48 12.50
C ILE A 148 -2.86 3.80 13.50
N ILE A 149 -3.30 2.81 14.28
CA ILE A 149 -4.35 3.00 15.28
C ILE A 149 -3.90 3.98 16.37
N ASN A 150 -2.68 3.82 16.89
CA ASN A 150 -2.15 4.68 17.95
C ASN A 150 -1.95 6.13 17.52
N ARG A 151 -1.59 6.37 16.28
CA ARG A 151 -1.38 7.73 15.74
C ARG A 151 -2.67 8.36 15.22
N GLY A 152 -3.64 7.54 14.82
CA GLY A 152 -4.89 7.98 14.21
C GLY A 152 -4.72 8.52 12.80
N ALA A 153 -5.59 8.10 11.90
CA ALA A 153 -5.58 8.55 10.51
C ALA A 153 -6.42 9.81 10.27
N GLY A 154 -7.21 10.26 11.26
CA GLY A 154 -8.18 11.34 11.10
C GLY A 154 -9.44 10.93 10.33
N ILE A 155 -9.56 9.65 9.98
CA ILE A 155 -10.69 9.05 9.25
C ILE A 155 -11.08 7.74 9.91
N ALA A 156 -12.19 7.13 9.48
CA ALA A 156 -12.56 5.79 9.96
C ALA A 156 -11.49 4.75 9.60
N ILE A 157 -11.16 3.87 10.54
CA ILE A 157 -10.22 2.77 10.32
C ILE A 157 -10.99 1.45 10.50
N CYS A 158 -10.97 0.62 9.47
CA CYS A 158 -11.51 -0.72 9.47
C CYS A 158 -10.36 -1.73 9.46
N VAL A 159 -10.25 -2.52 10.51
CA VAL A 159 -9.27 -3.61 10.62
C VAL A 159 -10.00 -4.93 10.45
N VAL A 160 -9.63 -5.69 9.43
CA VAL A 160 -10.25 -6.98 9.10
C VAL A 160 -9.40 -8.12 9.63
N GLU A 161 -10.02 -9.04 10.34
CA GLU A 161 -9.38 -10.20 10.98
C GLU A 161 -9.36 -11.45 10.08
#